data_84affeb9c1474c620bec09451423fba1
#
_entry.id   84affeb9c1474c620bec09451423fba1
#
_cell.length_a   1.000
_cell.length_b   1.000
_cell.length_c   1.000
_cell.angle_alpha   90.00
_cell.angle_beta   90.00
_cell.angle_gamma   90.00
#
_symmetry.space_group_name_H-M   'P 1'
#
loop_
_entity.id
_entity.type
_entity.pdbx_description
1 polymer ?
#
loop_
_entity_poly.entity_id
_entity_poly.type
_entity_poly.pdbx_seq_one_letter_code
_entity_poly.pdbx_strand_id
1 'polypeptide(L)'
;MRTILLLFLTPLAVGCGYSRPNQMTQPGVVPVVSTIMPASQLRGGSNFTLTVTGSSFNGNAVVNWNTVAQTTSRPMANTLSVVIPASAIANAGTVQVSVTNPGSSTPGGPYGGGSNTPSETSNNVMFTIK
;
A
#
# COMPACT_ATOMS: atom_id res chain seq x y z
N MET A 1 34.66 -45.63 -56.45
CA MET A 1 33.57 -44.68 -56.15
C MET A 1 33.54 -44.44 -54.65
N ARG A 2 33.95 -43.31 -54.26
CA ARG A 2 34.02 -42.95 -52.83
C ARG A 2 32.90 -41.98 -52.54
N THR A 3 31.92 -42.44 -51.78
CA THR A 3 30.85 -41.62 -51.32
C THR A 3 31.31 -40.85 -50.10
N ILE A 4 31.49 -39.54 -50.26
CA ILE A 4 31.83 -38.66 -49.15
C ILE A 4 30.53 -38.31 -48.46
N LEU A 5 30.32 -38.84 -47.27
CA LEU A 5 29.22 -38.45 -46.40
C LEU A 5 29.59 -37.15 -45.73
N LEU A 6 29.05 -36.04 -46.22
CA LEU A 6 29.16 -34.76 -45.53
C LEU A 6 28.21 -34.77 -44.35
N LEU A 7 28.78 -34.89 -43.17
CA LEU A 7 28.05 -34.71 -41.93
C LEU A 7 27.89 -33.21 -41.70
N PHE A 8 26.72 -32.68 -42.00
CA PHE A 8 26.34 -31.32 -41.60
C PHE A 8 26.07 -31.30 -40.11
N LEU A 9 27.06 -30.89 -39.36
CA LEU A 9 26.90 -30.52 -37.97
C LEU A 9 26.19 -29.18 -37.89
N THR A 10 24.88 -29.21 -37.73
CA THR A 10 24.14 -27.99 -37.45
C THR A 10 24.48 -27.54 -36.05
N PRO A 11 25.04 -26.36 -35.83
CA PRO A 11 25.16 -25.83 -34.48
C PRO A 11 23.75 -25.54 -33.97
N LEU A 12 23.35 -26.30 -32.96
CA LEU A 12 22.17 -26.00 -32.19
C LEU A 12 22.47 -24.69 -31.43
N ALA A 13 22.08 -23.58 -31.98
CA ALA A 13 22.08 -22.33 -31.25
C ALA A 13 21.06 -22.47 -30.12
N VAL A 14 21.52 -22.88 -28.97
CA VAL A 14 20.77 -22.71 -27.73
C VAL A 14 20.66 -21.21 -27.53
N GLY A 15 19.59 -20.63 -28.02
CA GLY A 15 19.22 -19.29 -27.65
C GLY A 15 19.02 -19.30 -26.15
N CYS A 16 19.98 -18.82 -25.38
CA CYS A 16 19.75 -18.42 -24.02
C CYS A 16 18.68 -17.35 -24.11
N GLY A 17 17.43 -17.75 -23.82
CA GLY A 17 16.37 -16.79 -23.61
C GLY A 17 16.80 -15.93 -22.44
N TYR A 18 17.22 -14.70 -22.73
CA TYR A 18 17.33 -13.70 -21.70
C TYR A 18 15.93 -13.46 -21.17
N SER A 19 15.58 -14.19 -20.13
CA SER A 19 14.45 -13.81 -19.30
C SER A 19 14.79 -12.42 -18.79
N ARG A 20 14.13 -11.42 -19.31
CA ARG A 20 14.15 -10.11 -18.65
C ARG A 20 13.75 -10.37 -17.21
N PRO A 21 14.54 -9.95 -16.22
CA PRO A 21 14.06 -10.02 -14.85
C PRO A 21 12.77 -9.24 -14.79
N ASN A 22 11.66 -9.96 -14.76
CA ASN A 22 10.36 -9.35 -14.51
C ASN A 22 10.47 -8.68 -13.16
N GLN A 23 10.14 -7.42 -13.12
CA GLN A 23 9.92 -6.77 -11.84
C GLN A 23 8.99 -7.69 -11.05
N MET A 24 9.48 -8.23 -9.96
CA MET A 24 8.65 -9.04 -9.10
C MET A 24 7.59 -8.14 -8.51
N THR A 25 6.36 -8.26 -8.99
CA THR A 25 5.21 -7.64 -8.36
C THR A 25 4.96 -8.41 -7.08
N GLN A 26 5.40 -7.86 -5.96
CA GLN A 26 5.09 -8.42 -4.67
C GLN A 26 3.67 -8.01 -4.29
N PRO A 27 2.82 -8.94 -3.82
CA PRO A 27 1.49 -8.58 -3.34
C PRO A 27 1.57 -7.51 -2.27
N GLY A 28 0.73 -6.49 -2.36
CA GLY A 28 0.57 -5.50 -1.31
C GLY A 28 -0.04 -6.14 -0.06
N VAL A 29 0.27 -5.56 1.09
CA VAL A 29 -0.36 -5.97 2.36
C VAL A 29 -1.58 -5.11 2.57
N VAL A 30 -2.76 -5.73 2.56
CA VAL A 30 -4.03 -5.05 2.79
C VAL A 30 -4.18 -4.74 4.28
N PRO A 31 -4.23 -3.47 4.68
CA PRO A 31 -4.45 -3.13 6.08
C PRO A 31 -5.90 -3.40 6.48
N VAL A 32 -6.12 -3.64 7.78
CA VAL A 32 -7.45 -3.84 8.35
C VAL A 32 -7.65 -2.87 9.50
N VAL A 33 -8.72 -2.09 9.47
CA VAL A 33 -9.12 -1.22 10.57
C VAL A 33 -10.14 -1.97 11.42
N SER A 34 -9.84 -2.14 12.71
CA SER A 34 -10.73 -2.80 13.67
C SER A 34 -11.57 -1.78 14.41
N THR A 35 -10.96 -0.74 14.97
CA THR A 35 -11.63 0.29 15.75
C THR A 35 -11.03 1.66 15.54
N ILE A 36 -11.85 2.68 15.79
CA ILE A 36 -11.40 4.08 15.84
C ILE A 36 -11.84 4.70 17.17
N MET A 37 -11.01 5.57 17.73
CA MET A 37 -11.31 6.29 18.97
C MET A 37 -10.93 7.78 18.84
N PRO A 38 -11.84 8.70 19.13
CA PRO A 38 -13.27 8.50 19.38
C PRO A 38 -14.00 8.03 18.12
N ALA A 39 -15.16 7.39 18.28
CA ALA A 39 -16.01 6.98 17.17
C ALA A 39 -16.98 8.10 16.72
N SER A 40 -17.10 9.14 17.52
CA SER A 40 -17.94 10.31 17.23
C SER A 40 -17.39 11.55 17.92
N GLN A 41 -17.76 12.71 17.40
CA GLN A 41 -17.42 14.01 17.94
C GLN A 41 -18.55 15.01 17.66
N LEU A 42 -18.68 16.01 18.51
CA LEU A 42 -19.62 17.10 18.28
C LEU A 42 -19.11 18.02 17.18
N ARG A 43 -19.99 18.44 16.29
CA ARG A 43 -19.68 19.45 15.28
C ARG A 43 -19.21 20.75 15.93
N GLY A 44 -18.32 21.46 15.26
CA GLY A 44 -17.78 22.72 15.74
C GLY A 44 -16.87 22.62 16.95
N GLY A 45 -16.47 21.41 17.33
CA GLY A 45 -15.48 21.18 18.38
C GLY A 45 -14.07 21.61 17.95
N SER A 46 -13.14 21.53 18.90
CA SER A 46 -11.73 21.79 18.65
C SER A 46 -11.06 20.61 17.91
N ASN A 47 -9.81 20.81 17.49
CA ASN A 47 -8.98 19.72 16.97
C ASN A 47 -8.96 18.55 17.96
N PHE A 48 -8.97 17.34 17.44
CA PHE A 48 -8.86 16.14 18.28
C PHE A 48 -7.93 15.12 17.64
N THR A 49 -7.41 14.21 18.46
CA THR A 49 -6.60 13.10 17.99
C THR A 49 -7.48 11.89 17.77
N LEU A 50 -7.49 11.38 16.55
CA LEU A 50 -8.15 10.13 16.19
C LEU A 50 -7.12 9.02 16.29
N THR A 51 -7.43 7.99 17.06
CA THR A 51 -6.63 6.77 17.16
C THR A 51 -7.29 5.67 16.36
N VAL A 52 -6.55 5.08 15.45
CA VAL A 52 -7.00 3.99 14.57
C VAL A 52 -6.24 2.73 14.96
N THR A 53 -6.97 1.71 15.37
CA THR A 53 -6.41 0.42 15.75
C THR A 53 -6.81 -0.64 14.74
N GLY A 54 -5.89 -1.51 14.42
CA GLY A 54 -6.12 -2.57 13.43
C GLY A 54 -4.95 -3.51 13.29
N SER A 55 -4.75 -4.00 12.09
CA SER A 55 -3.67 -4.93 11.76
C SER A 55 -3.11 -4.68 10.37
N SER A 56 -1.94 -5.23 10.13
CA SER A 56 -1.26 -5.17 8.82
C SER A 56 -0.94 -3.76 8.35
N PHE A 57 -0.72 -2.82 9.26
CA PHE A 57 -0.23 -1.49 8.95
C PHE A 57 1.28 -1.55 8.64
N ASN A 58 1.68 -1.04 7.51
CA ASN A 58 3.11 -0.90 7.21
C ASN A 58 3.71 0.35 7.89
N GLY A 59 5.03 0.52 7.78
CA GLY A 59 5.72 1.64 8.42
C GLY A 59 5.29 3.02 7.93
N ASN A 60 4.71 3.10 6.74
CA ASN A 60 4.27 4.33 6.08
C ASN A 60 2.74 4.41 5.95
N ALA A 61 1.99 3.61 6.70
CA ALA A 61 0.54 3.60 6.66
C ALA A 61 -0.03 5.00 6.91
N VAL A 62 -1.04 5.38 6.14
CA VAL A 62 -1.67 6.69 6.17
C VAL A 62 -3.16 6.55 6.46
N VAL A 63 -3.66 7.32 7.40
CA VAL A 63 -5.10 7.41 7.68
C VAL A 63 -5.74 8.37 6.67
N ASN A 64 -6.83 7.92 6.06
CA ASN A 64 -7.66 8.73 5.19
C ASN A 64 -8.93 9.16 5.92
N TRP A 65 -9.18 10.45 5.92
CA TRP A 65 -10.40 11.06 6.41
C TRP A 65 -11.24 11.49 5.22
N ASN A 66 -12.37 10.82 5.01
CA ASN A 66 -13.23 11.05 3.85
C ASN A 66 -12.45 11.03 2.52
N THR A 67 -11.63 10.00 2.33
CA THR A 67 -10.72 9.78 1.18
C THR A 67 -9.50 10.71 1.10
N VAL A 68 -9.37 11.67 1.99
CA VAL A 68 -8.24 12.61 2.03
C VAL A 68 -7.18 12.11 3.01
N ALA A 69 -5.97 11.92 2.52
CA ALA A 69 -4.84 11.49 3.34
C ALA A 69 -4.49 12.53 4.41
N GLN A 70 -4.29 12.06 5.63
CA GLN A 70 -3.93 12.89 6.78
C GLN A 70 -2.49 12.59 7.22
N THR A 71 -1.83 13.59 7.82
CA THR A 71 -0.53 13.37 8.44
C THR A 71 -0.68 12.40 9.61
N THR A 72 -0.08 11.22 9.48
CA THR A 72 -0.28 10.09 10.38
C THR A 72 1.01 9.77 11.12
N SER A 73 0.92 9.50 12.41
CA SER A 73 1.99 8.91 13.21
C SER A 73 1.63 7.47 13.59
N ARG A 74 2.65 6.67 13.83
CA ARG A 74 2.50 5.24 14.17
C ARG A 74 3.18 4.96 15.50
N PRO A 75 2.49 5.20 16.62
CA PRO A 75 3.07 4.95 17.95
C PRO A 75 3.32 3.46 18.22
N MET A 76 2.51 2.57 17.63
CA MET A 76 2.67 1.12 17.74
C MET A 76 2.39 0.44 16.39
N ALA A 77 2.78 -0.82 16.27
CA ALA A 77 2.64 -1.58 15.02
C ALA A 77 1.19 -1.71 14.54
N ASN A 78 0.23 -1.73 15.46
CA ASN A 78 -1.20 -1.89 15.21
C ASN A 78 -2.03 -0.64 15.50
N THR A 79 -1.38 0.50 15.75
CA THR A 79 -2.04 1.75 16.15
C THR A 79 -1.49 2.91 15.34
N LEU A 80 -2.41 3.66 14.74
CA LEU A 80 -2.11 4.92 14.04
C LEU A 80 -2.78 6.07 14.78
N SER A 81 -2.14 7.22 14.75
CA SER A 81 -2.64 8.45 15.36
C SER A 81 -2.62 9.57 14.36
N VAL A 82 -3.72 10.30 14.28
CA VAL A 82 -3.88 11.43 13.38
C VAL A 82 -4.61 12.56 14.08
N VAL A 83 -4.18 13.80 13.85
CA VAL A 83 -4.88 14.99 14.34
C VAL A 83 -5.88 15.42 13.30
N ILE A 84 -7.15 15.45 13.69
CA ILE A 84 -8.25 15.92 12.84
C ILE A 84 -8.53 17.39 13.20
N PRO A 85 -8.42 18.31 12.24
CA PRO A 85 -8.64 19.72 12.48
C PRO A 85 -10.11 20.03 12.72
N ALA A 86 -10.39 21.08 13.46
CA ALA A 86 -11.74 21.55 13.74
C ALA A 86 -12.57 21.82 12.46
N SER A 87 -11.92 22.26 11.39
CA SER A 87 -12.56 22.48 10.10
C SER A 87 -13.14 21.21 9.47
N ALA A 88 -12.58 20.05 9.79
CA ALA A 88 -13.04 18.76 9.27
C ALA A 88 -14.33 18.26 9.95
N ILE A 89 -14.68 18.82 11.09
CA ILE A 89 -15.89 18.51 11.86
C ILE A 89 -16.83 19.71 12.01
N ALA A 90 -16.78 20.66 11.10
CA ALA A 90 -17.63 21.85 11.13
C ALA A 90 -19.11 21.54 10.94
N ASN A 91 -19.43 20.49 10.19
CA ASN A 91 -20.80 20.09 9.86
C ASN A 91 -21.08 18.68 10.38
N ALA A 92 -22.32 18.47 10.84
CA ALA A 92 -22.80 17.14 11.23
C ALA A 92 -22.87 16.21 10.02
N GLY A 93 -22.62 14.93 10.24
CA GLY A 93 -22.66 13.89 9.21
C GLY A 93 -21.84 12.69 9.57
N THR A 94 -21.61 11.83 8.60
CA THR A 94 -20.75 10.66 8.72
C THR A 94 -19.54 10.80 7.81
N VAL A 95 -18.39 10.31 8.30
CA VAL A 95 -17.13 10.32 7.56
C VAL A 95 -16.59 8.91 7.50
N GLN A 96 -16.12 8.52 6.34
CA GLN A 96 -15.42 7.24 6.17
C GLN A 96 -13.96 7.40 6.56
N VAL A 97 -13.51 6.53 7.46
CA VAL A 97 -12.11 6.43 7.88
C VAL A 97 -11.53 5.13 7.34
N SER A 98 -10.43 5.22 6.66
CA SER A 98 -9.70 4.07 6.14
C SER A 98 -8.21 4.28 6.31
N VAL A 99 -7.44 3.24 6.07
CA VAL A 99 -5.97 3.28 6.11
C VAL A 99 -5.43 2.79 4.78
N THR A 100 -4.45 3.48 4.26
CA THR A 100 -3.72 3.06 3.07
C THR A 100 -2.29 2.71 3.44
N ASN A 101 -1.88 1.50 3.07
CA ASN A 101 -0.48 1.14 3.00
C ASN A 101 0.04 1.60 1.64
N PRO A 102 0.86 2.65 1.57
CA PRO A 102 1.35 3.11 0.29
C PRO A 102 2.22 2.06 -0.38
N GLY A 103 2.11 1.99 -1.69
CA GLY A 103 2.97 1.14 -2.50
C GLY A 103 4.42 1.60 -2.45
N SER A 104 5.32 0.71 -2.78
CA SER A 104 6.73 1.02 -2.93
C SER A 104 7.26 0.44 -4.23
N SER A 105 8.16 1.16 -4.85
CA SER A 105 8.90 0.67 -6.00
C SER A 105 10.38 0.81 -5.72
N THR A 106 11.11 -0.28 -5.89
CA THR A 106 12.56 -0.26 -5.82
C THR A 106 13.10 -0.39 -7.25
N PRO A 107 13.86 0.59 -7.76
CA PRO A 107 14.43 0.48 -9.08
C PRO A 107 15.40 -0.72 -9.15
N GLY A 108 15.37 -1.46 -10.25
CA GLY A 108 16.31 -2.53 -10.51
C GLY A 108 17.73 -1.98 -10.62
N GLY A 109 18.70 -2.71 -10.08
CA GLY A 109 20.11 -2.47 -10.30
C GLY A 109 20.53 -2.87 -11.74
N PRO A 110 21.83 -2.70 -12.10
CA PRO A 110 22.33 -3.03 -13.43
C PRO A 110 22.15 -4.50 -13.81
N TYR A 111 21.86 -5.36 -12.83
CA TYR A 111 21.60 -6.78 -13.03
C TYR A 111 20.11 -7.16 -12.94
N GLY A 112 19.20 -6.18 -12.88
CA GLY A 112 17.78 -6.40 -12.66
C GLY A 112 17.44 -6.47 -11.16
N GLY A 113 16.22 -6.86 -10.81
CA GLY A 113 15.79 -7.07 -9.42
C GLY A 113 15.04 -5.92 -8.78
N GLY A 114 14.37 -5.07 -9.55
CA GLY A 114 13.39 -4.11 -9.01
C GLY A 114 12.20 -4.84 -8.41
N SER A 115 11.64 -4.33 -7.33
CA SER A 115 10.36 -4.79 -6.79
C SER A 115 9.33 -3.67 -6.82
N ASN A 116 8.10 -4.04 -7.10
CA ASN A 116 6.97 -3.13 -7.09
C ASN A 116 5.87 -3.72 -6.20
N THR A 117 5.53 -2.99 -5.15
CA THR A 117 4.44 -3.35 -4.26
C THR A 117 3.31 -2.35 -4.46
N PRO A 118 2.10 -2.79 -4.80
CA PRO A 118 0.98 -1.89 -4.99
C PRO A 118 0.54 -1.25 -3.66
N SER A 119 -0.13 -0.12 -3.77
CA SER A 119 -0.82 0.52 -2.66
C SER A 119 -2.10 -0.24 -2.34
N GLU A 120 -2.34 -0.49 -1.07
CA GLU A 120 -3.52 -1.21 -0.58
C GLU A 120 -4.28 -0.38 0.45
N THR A 121 -5.60 -0.41 0.36
CA THR A 121 -6.47 0.35 1.26
C THR A 121 -7.36 -0.58 2.05
N SER A 122 -7.56 -0.26 3.33
CA SER A 122 -8.38 -1.02 4.27
C SER A 122 -9.89 -0.91 3.99
N ASN A 123 -10.64 -1.68 4.76
CA ASN A 123 -12.08 -1.45 4.98
C ASN A 123 -12.33 -0.04 5.52
N ASN A 124 -13.53 0.47 5.29
CA ASN A 124 -14.00 1.73 5.85
C ASN A 124 -14.67 1.52 7.20
N VAL A 125 -14.36 2.41 8.14
CA VAL A 125 -15.06 2.53 9.42
C VAL A 125 -15.72 3.90 9.48
N MET A 126 -16.95 3.95 9.93
CA MET A 126 -17.72 5.21 9.93
C MET A 126 -17.46 6.00 11.21
N PHE A 127 -17.13 7.26 11.06
CA PHE A 127 -17.05 8.25 12.13
C PHE A 127 -18.30 9.15 12.07
N THR A 128 -18.89 9.45 13.21
CA THR A 128 -20.11 10.27 13.28
C THR A 128 -19.79 11.64 13.84
N ILE A 129 -20.17 12.70 13.12
CA ILE A 129 -20.16 14.08 13.60
C ILE A 129 -21.58 14.42 14.01
N LYS A 130 -21.77 14.71 15.28
CA LYS A 130 -23.09 14.98 15.89
C LYS A 130 -23.45 16.45 15.87
#